data_a40831e0dc89d063414c5680685e4742
#
_entry.id   a40831e0dc89d063414c5680685e4742
#
_cell.length_a   1.000
_cell.length_b   1.000
_cell.length_c   1.000
_cell.angle_alpha   90.00
_cell.angle_beta   90.00
_cell.angle_gamma   90.00
#
_symmetry.space_group_name_H-M   'P 1'
#
loop_
_entity.id
_entity.type
_entity.pdbx_description
1 polymer ?
#
loop_
_entity_poly.entity_id
_entity_poly.type
_entity_poly.pdbx_seq_one_letter_code
_entity_poly.pdbx_strand_id
1 'polypeptide(L)'
;MIVMNPQNGEILAEASYPNYDLNNPRDLTKYYTEEQLKKMTDQEKLDTLNDLWNNYCVSNTYEPGSTFKPFTISADLRRGFLQEMKIMSVAVIMHVGDHDIHCSNRSGHGPETLKQAL
;
A
#
# COMPACT_ATOMS: atom_id res chain seq x y z
N MET A 1 -2.89 9.13 -4.88
CA MET A 1 -1.60 9.17 -5.61
C MET A 1 -0.68 10.14 -4.91
N ILE A 2 0.57 9.73 -4.69
CA ILE A 2 1.63 10.62 -4.15
C ILE A 2 2.77 10.63 -5.17
N VAL A 3 3.31 11.80 -5.46
CA VAL A 3 4.52 11.99 -6.26
C VAL A 3 5.59 12.61 -5.35
N MET A 4 6.70 11.92 -5.20
CA MET A 4 7.77 12.30 -4.28
C MET A 4 9.12 12.33 -5.00
N ASN A 5 9.95 13.29 -4.64
CA ASN A 5 11.35 13.30 -5.03
C ASN A 5 12.14 12.30 -4.16
N PRO A 6 12.68 11.20 -4.72
CA PRO A 6 13.35 10.17 -3.93
C PRO A 6 14.70 10.62 -3.33
N GLN A 7 15.28 11.73 -3.82
CA GLN A 7 16.60 12.21 -3.35
C GLN A 7 16.51 12.95 -2.02
N ASN A 8 15.40 13.63 -1.76
CA ASN A 8 15.23 14.47 -0.57
C ASN A 8 13.94 14.23 0.21
N GLY A 9 13.03 13.36 -0.33
CA GLY A 9 11.74 13.04 0.29
C GLY A 9 10.66 14.12 0.11
N GLU A 10 10.90 15.15 -0.71
CA GLU A 10 9.92 16.20 -0.99
C GLU A 10 8.70 15.66 -1.72
N ILE A 11 7.49 15.94 -1.19
CA ILE A 11 6.23 15.59 -1.85
C ILE A 11 5.90 16.68 -2.87
N LEU A 12 5.98 16.32 -4.14
CA LEU A 12 5.74 17.22 -5.27
C LEU A 12 4.24 17.32 -5.61
N ALA A 13 3.49 16.26 -5.37
CA ALA A 13 2.04 16.23 -5.55
C ALA A 13 1.40 15.16 -4.69
N GLU A 14 0.21 15.47 -4.18
CA GLU A 14 -0.65 14.51 -3.49
C GLU A 14 -2.08 14.68 -3.99
N ALA A 15 -2.75 13.60 -4.36
CA ALA A 15 -4.13 13.62 -4.82
C ALA A 15 -4.89 12.36 -4.43
N SER A 16 -6.08 12.55 -3.90
CA SER A 16 -7.08 11.52 -3.66
C SER A 16 -8.25 11.65 -4.64
N TYR A 17 -8.88 10.55 -4.99
CA TYR A 17 -10.10 10.51 -5.78
C TYR A 17 -11.01 9.37 -5.24
N PRO A 18 -12.31 9.59 -5.08
CA PRO A 18 -13.06 10.84 -5.35
C PRO A 18 -12.62 11.99 -4.45
N ASN A 19 -12.93 13.24 -4.86
CA ASN A 19 -12.62 14.46 -4.13
C ASN A 19 -13.87 15.35 -4.00
N TYR A 20 -13.82 16.30 -3.09
CA TYR A 20 -14.92 17.24 -2.85
C TYR A 20 -14.52 18.70 -3.16
N ASP A 21 -15.51 19.57 -3.34
CA ASP A 21 -15.28 20.99 -3.45
C ASP A 21 -15.16 21.61 -2.06
N LEU A 22 -14.03 22.24 -1.77
CA LEU A 22 -13.76 22.91 -0.48
C LEU A 22 -14.76 24.05 -0.18
N ASN A 23 -15.34 24.68 -1.23
CA ASN A 23 -16.35 25.73 -1.07
C ASN A 23 -17.74 25.15 -0.75
N ASN A 24 -17.99 23.89 -1.14
CA ASN A 24 -19.25 23.21 -0.89
C ASN A 24 -19.00 21.75 -0.46
N PRO A 25 -18.39 21.51 0.73
CA PRO A 25 -17.87 20.21 1.12
C PRO A 25 -18.93 19.14 1.36
N ARG A 26 -20.20 19.53 1.47
CA ARG A 26 -21.33 18.62 1.70
C ARG A 26 -22.11 18.30 0.41
N ASP A 27 -21.67 18.80 -0.73
CA ASP A 27 -22.33 18.55 -2.01
C ASP A 27 -21.96 17.16 -2.54
N LEU A 28 -22.95 16.29 -2.59
CA LEU A 28 -22.86 14.95 -3.15
C LEU A 28 -23.37 14.85 -4.60
N THR A 29 -23.90 15.94 -5.17
CA THR A 29 -24.52 15.94 -6.51
C THR A 29 -23.54 15.65 -7.63
N LYS A 30 -22.24 15.83 -7.37
CA LYS A 30 -21.16 15.44 -8.30
C LYS A 30 -21.08 13.91 -8.54
N TYR A 31 -21.51 13.12 -7.58
CA TYR A 31 -21.36 11.66 -7.60
C TYR A 31 -22.69 10.90 -7.58
N TYR A 32 -23.75 11.55 -7.11
CA TYR A 32 -25.06 10.93 -6.94
C TYR A 32 -26.14 11.79 -7.58
N THR A 33 -27.12 11.13 -8.21
CA THR A 33 -28.30 11.81 -8.74
C THR A 33 -29.23 12.26 -7.60
N GLU A 34 -30.08 13.24 -7.85
CA GLU A 34 -31.07 13.69 -6.86
C GLU A 34 -32.00 12.54 -6.39
N GLU A 35 -32.33 11.61 -7.27
CA GLU A 35 -33.17 10.47 -6.95
C GLU A 35 -32.46 9.51 -5.97
N GLN A 36 -31.15 9.31 -6.14
CA GLN A 36 -30.32 8.52 -5.23
C GLN A 36 -30.22 9.22 -3.87
N LEU A 37 -29.93 10.53 -3.86
CA LEU A 37 -29.81 11.30 -2.63
C LEU A 37 -31.12 11.35 -1.82
N LYS A 38 -32.30 11.36 -2.49
CA LYS A 38 -33.59 11.29 -1.81
C LYS A 38 -33.88 9.95 -1.15
N LYS A 39 -33.29 8.86 -1.66
CA LYS A 39 -33.43 7.50 -1.09
C LYS A 39 -32.46 7.21 0.05
N MET A 40 -31.36 7.95 0.14
CA MET A 40 -30.36 7.78 1.18
C MET A 40 -30.87 8.33 2.51
N THR A 41 -30.64 7.58 3.57
CA THR A 41 -30.83 8.02 4.95
C THR A 41 -29.80 9.10 5.32
N ASP A 42 -30.04 9.85 6.38
CA ASP A 42 -29.07 10.85 6.85
C ASP A 42 -27.75 10.20 7.29
N GLN A 43 -27.79 8.97 7.85
CA GLN A 43 -26.59 8.22 8.19
C GLN A 43 -25.77 7.84 6.96
N GLU A 44 -26.41 7.29 5.93
CA GLU A 44 -25.74 6.93 4.68
C GLU A 44 -25.09 8.13 3.99
N LYS A 45 -25.76 9.31 4.03
CA LYS A 45 -25.17 10.56 3.53
C LYS A 45 -23.94 10.96 4.33
N LEU A 46 -24.01 10.84 5.65
CA LEU A 46 -22.89 11.19 6.54
C LEU A 46 -21.71 10.26 6.32
N ASP A 47 -21.95 8.96 6.20
CA ASP A 47 -20.90 7.96 5.95
C ASP A 47 -20.23 8.22 4.58
N THR A 48 -21.03 8.50 3.54
CA THR A 48 -20.54 8.88 2.22
C THR A 48 -19.69 10.15 2.25
N LEU A 49 -20.10 11.16 3.04
CA LEU A 49 -19.34 12.39 3.21
C LEU A 49 -18.01 12.13 3.94
N ASN A 50 -18.01 11.30 4.97
CA ASN A 50 -16.80 10.93 5.70
C ASN A 50 -15.80 10.22 4.79
N ASP A 51 -16.27 9.30 3.95
CA ASP A 51 -15.43 8.62 2.96
C ASP A 51 -14.86 9.62 1.92
N LEU A 52 -15.70 10.56 1.47
CA LEU A 52 -15.30 11.57 0.50
C LEU A 52 -14.27 12.56 1.06
N TRP A 53 -14.38 12.90 2.35
CA TRP A 53 -13.44 13.80 3.04
C TRP A 53 -12.15 13.11 3.44
N ASN A 54 -12.13 11.77 3.43
CA ASN A 54 -10.97 11.00 3.84
C ASN A 54 -9.80 11.22 2.85
N ASN A 55 -8.65 11.64 3.36
CA ASN A 55 -7.44 11.67 2.56
C ASN A 55 -6.82 10.26 2.50
N TYR A 56 -7.07 9.59 1.39
CA TYR A 56 -6.61 8.23 1.15
C TYR A 56 -5.10 8.06 1.27
N CYS A 57 -4.34 9.09 0.94
CA CYS A 57 -2.88 9.04 0.98
C CYS A 57 -2.32 9.01 2.41
N VAL A 58 -3.09 9.50 3.39
CA VAL A 58 -2.65 9.65 4.78
C VAL A 58 -3.35 8.69 5.72
N SER A 59 -4.65 8.46 5.51
CA SER A 59 -5.51 7.78 6.48
C SER A 59 -5.67 6.28 6.21
N ASN A 60 -5.47 5.83 4.98
CA ASN A 60 -5.69 4.44 4.64
C ASN A 60 -4.44 3.59 4.79
N THR A 61 -4.64 2.35 5.19
CA THR A 61 -3.62 1.31 5.24
C THR A 61 -3.74 0.40 4.02
N TYR A 62 -2.64 -0.20 3.62
CA TYR A 62 -2.61 -1.16 2.52
C TYR A 62 -1.52 -2.22 2.77
N GLU A 63 -1.62 -3.35 2.09
CA GLU A 63 -0.60 -4.39 2.12
C GLU A 63 0.50 -4.04 1.11
N PRO A 64 1.70 -3.63 1.56
CA PRO A 64 2.74 -3.12 0.66
C PRO A 64 3.36 -4.21 -0.23
N GLY A 65 3.27 -5.48 0.16
CA GLY A 65 3.86 -6.59 -0.57
C GLY A 65 5.37 -6.42 -0.77
N SER A 66 5.85 -6.73 -1.96
CA SER A 66 7.29 -6.70 -2.30
C SER A 66 7.95 -5.33 -2.18
N THR A 67 7.19 -4.24 -2.20
CA THR A 67 7.76 -2.89 -2.01
C THR A 67 8.28 -2.66 -0.59
N PHE A 68 7.90 -3.51 0.38
CA PHE A 68 8.40 -3.47 1.75
C PHE A 68 9.72 -4.24 1.95
N LYS A 69 10.13 -5.09 1.00
CA LYS A 69 11.35 -5.91 1.12
C LYS A 69 12.62 -5.10 1.43
N PRO A 70 12.89 -3.94 0.78
CA PRO A 70 14.07 -3.15 1.09
C PRO A 70 14.14 -2.70 2.56
N PHE A 71 13.00 -2.40 3.18
CA PHE A 71 12.93 -2.01 4.60
C PHE A 71 13.27 -3.19 5.51
N THR A 72 12.70 -4.36 5.26
CA THR A 72 12.99 -5.59 6.03
C THR A 72 14.47 -5.93 5.94
N ILE A 73 15.03 -5.96 4.73
CA ILE A 73 16.43 -6.31 4.50
C ILE A 73 17.38 -5.29 5.14
N SER A 74 17.07 -4.00 5.03
CA SER A 74 17.86 -2.95 5.67
C SER A 74 17.88 -3.07 7.19
N ALA A 75 16.75 -3.45 7.80
CA ALA A 75 16.66 -3.70 9.23
C ALA A 75 17.49 -4.91 9.65
N ASP A 76 17.46 -6.00 8.88
CA ASP A 76 18.18 -7.22 9.15
C ASP A 76 19.71 -7.04 8.98
N LEU A 77 20.15 -6.33 7.96
CA LEU A 77 21.55 -5.94 7.77
C LEU A 77 22.04 -5.08 8.94
N ARG A 78 21.24 -4.10 9.37
CA ARG A 78 21.60 -3.22 10.51
C ARG A 78 21.73 -4.00 11.83
N ARG A 79 20.94 -5.06 12.01
CA ARG A 79 20.99 -5.94 13.19
C ARG A 79 22.05 -7.04 13.10
N GLY A 80 22.69 -7.19 11.96
CA GLY A 80 23.69 -8.23 11.70
C GLY A 80 23.12 -9.63 11.49
N PHE A 81 21.81 -9.77 11.30
CA PHE A 81 21.18 -11.08 10.97
C PHE A 81 21.55 -11.52 9.56
N LEU A 82 21.62 -10.61 8.62
CA LEU A 82 22.06 -10.85 7.26
C LEU A 82 23.47 -10.30 7.04
N GLN A 83 24.24 -11.03 6.26
CA GLN A 83 25.55 -10.59 5.77
C GLN A 83 25.48 -10.50 4.26
N GLU A 84 25.98 -9.43 3.68
CA GLU A 84 25.87 -9.15 2.23
C GLU A 84 26.41 -10.27 1.34
N MET A 85 27.43 -10.98 1.81
CA MET A 85 28.10 -12.06 1.07
C MET A 85 27.56 -13.46 1.37
N LYS A 86 26.60 -13.60 2.27
CA LYS A 86 26.07 -14.90 2.64
C LYS A 86 25.20 -15.47 1.52
N ILE A 87 25.53 -16.68 1.10
CA ILE A 87 24.69 -17.45 0.17
C ILE A 87 23.48 -17.96 0.94
N MET A 88 22.30 -17.68 0.43
CA MET A 88 21.01 -18.14 0.96
C MET A 88 20.39 -19.12 -0.04
N SER A 89 19.76 -20.18 0.47
CA SER A 89 18.93 -21.05 -0.35
C SER A 89 17.47 -20.66 -0.17
N VAL A 90 16.82 -20.33 -1.26
CA VAL A 90 15.40 -19.94 -1.24
C VAL A 90 14.55 -21.20 -1.33
N ALA A 91 13.79 -21.48 -0.29
CA ALA A 91 12.78 -22.53 -0.32
C ALA A 91 11.69 -22.20 -1.32
N VAL A 92 11.24 -23.20 -2.08
CA VAL A 92 10.15 -23.02 -3.06
C VAL A 92 8.82 -22.74 -2.38
N ILE A 93 8.66 -23.25 -1.16
CA ILE A 93 7.45 -23.12 -0.33
C ILE A 93 7.88 -22.76 1.08
N MET A 94 7.19 -21.80 1.68
CA MET A 94 7.32 -21.46 3.08
C MET A 94 5.94 -21.55 3.75
N HIS A 95 5.85 -22.33 4.82
CA HIS A 95 4.64 -22.42 5.63
C HIS A 95 4.60 -21.28 6.64
N VAL A 96 3.57 -20.46 6.60
CA VAL A 96 3.36 -19.35 7.56
C VAL A 96 1.93 -19.45 8.12
N GLY A 97 1.82 -19.90 9.36
CA GLY A 97 0.52 -20.22 9.94
C GLY A 97 -0.19 -21.30 9.12
N ASP A 98 -1.39 -20.99 8.67
CA ASP A 98 -2.23 -21.90 7.87
C ASP A 98 -2.04 -21.75 6.35
N HIS A 99 -1.05 -20.95 5.92
CA HIS A 99 -0.85 -20.62 4.52
C HIS A 99 0.50 -21.06 3.98
N ASP A 100 0.47 -21.57 2.75
CA ASP A 100 1.65 -21.91 1.96
C ASP A 100 2.01 -20.74 1.04
N ILE A 101 3.12 -20.06 1.36
CA ILE A 101 3.66 -19.00 0.52
C ILE A 101 4.64 -19.63 -0.47
N HIS A 102 4.32 -19.50 -1.73
CA HIS A 102 5.12 -20.03 -2.81
C HIS A 102 6.07 -18.99 -3.38
N CYS A 103 7.27 -19.43 -3.76
CA CYS A 103 8.15 -18.64 -4.59
C CYS A 103 7.49 -18.38 -5.97
N SER A 104 7.71 -17.19 -6.54
CA SER A 104 7.27 -16.87 -7.91
C SER A 104 7.85 -17.83 -8.96
N ASN A 105 9.11 -18.26 -8.74
CA ASN A 105 9.71 -19.33 -9.51
C ASN A 105 9.46 -20.68 -8.82
N ARG A 106 8.53 -21.46 -9.37
CA ARG A 106 8.13 -22.78 -8.85
C ARG A 106 9.24 -23.83 -8.90
N SER A 107 10.27 -23.62 -9.71
CA SER A 107 11.47 -24.48 -9.77
C SER A 107 12.55 -24.10 -8.75
N GLY A 108 12.33 -22.99 -8.02
CA GLY A 108 13.31 -22.42 -7.10
C GLY A 108 14.39 -21.59 -7.82
N HIS A 109 15.12 -20.80 -7.05
CA HIS A 109 16.24 -19.99 -7.55
C HIS A 109 17.60 -20.63 -7.24
N GLY A 110 17.61 -21.63 -6.35
CA GLY A 110 18.85 -22.23 -5.86
C GLY A 110 19.61 -21.32 -4.87
N PRO A 111 20.93 -21.53 -4.73
CA PRO A 111 21.74 -20.69 -3.86
C PRO A 111 21.98 -19.31 -4.50
N GLU A 112 21.59 -18.26 -3.83
CA GLU A 112 21.74 -16.86 -4.26
C GLU A 112 22.39 -16.02 -3.15
N THR A 113 23.12 -15.00 -3.55
CA THR A 113 23.55 -13.93 -2.64
C THR A 113 22.38 -12.98 -2.38
N LEU A 114 22.44 -12.19 -1.30
CA LEU A 114 21.43 -11.17 -1.00
C LEU A 114 21.20 -10.22 -2.18
N LYS A 115 22.27 -9.83 -2.89
CA LYS A 115 22.19 -8.96 -4.05
C LYS A 115 21.45 -9.58 -5.25
N GLN A 116 21.54 -10.90 -5.40
CA GLN A 116 20.84 -11.61 -6.49
C GLN A 116 19.37 -11.84 -6.15
N ALA A 117 19.05 -11.94 -4.85
CA ALA A 117 17.69 -12.18 -4.37
C ALA A 117 16.80 -10.91 -4.34
N LEU A 118 17.39 -9.72 -4.50
CA LEU A 118 16.73 -8.40 -4.58
C LEU A 118 16.46 -7.98 -6.02
#